data_65b405f7c24f672e31e2102a3f5f35eb
#
_entry.id   65b405f7c24f672e31e2102a3f5f35eb
#
_cell.length_a   1.000
_cell.length_b   1.000
_cell.length_c   1.000
_cell.angle_alpha   90.00
_cell.angle_beta   90.00
_cell.angle_gamma   90.00
#
_symmetry.space_group_name_H-M   'P 1'
#
loop_
_entity.id
_entity.type
_entity.pdbx_description
1 polymer ?
#
loop_
_entity_poly.entity_id
_entity_poly.type
_entity_poly.pdbx_seq_one_letter_code
_entity_poly.pdbx_strand_id
1 'polypeptide(L)'
;MYKLMIADDEPLIRRGIKQLIDLSSLQIGEIHEASTGEEALKVFEEFKPEIVLMDINMPKIDGLSVAKKIKSINPDTKIAIITGYNYFDYAQTAIKIGVEDYILKPISKSDVSEIIVKLVSSLQKERKDKEI
;
A
#
# COMPACT_ATOMS: atom_id res chain seq x y z
N MET A 1 11.55 -7.94 -9.60
CA MET A 1 10.19 -7.99 -9.02
C MET A 1 10.08 -7.03 -7.84
N TYR A 2 8.90 -6.61 -7.50
CA TYR A 2 8.67 -5.60 -6.47
C TYR A 2 8.31 -6.23 -5.13
N LYS A 3 8.62 -5.51 -4.06
CA LYS A 3 8.23 -5.91 -2.69
C LYS A 3 6.97 -5.15 -2.32
N LEU A 4 6.01 -5.87 -1.75
CA LEU A 4 4.72 -5.34 -1.32
C LEU A 4 4.58 -5.46 0.19
N MET A 5 4.14 -4.39 0.86
CA MET A 5 3.73 -4.47 2.26
C MET A 5 2.23 -4.34 2.35
N ILE A 6 1.60 -5.19 3.16
CA ILE A 6 0.18 -5.11 3.49
C ILE A 6 0.07 -4.82 4.98
N ALA A 7 -0.46 -3.66 5.33
CA ALA A 7 -0.63 -3.24 6.72
C ALA A 7 -2.11 -3.14 7.07
N ASP A 8 -2.57 -3.99 7.96
CA ASP A 8 -3.95 -4.05 8.44
C ASP A 8 -3.94 -4.78 9.79
N ASP A 9 -4.71 -4.30 10.75
CA ASP A 9 -4.75 -4.92 12.08
C ASP A 9 -5.53 -6.24 12.12
N GLU A 10 -6.29 -6.56 11.08
CA GLU A 10 -7.07 -7.78 10.99
C GLU A 10 -6.33 -8.86 10.18
N PRO A 11 -5.88 -9.96 10.82
CA PRO A 11 -5.14 -11.01 10.10
C PRO A 11 -5.91 -11.63 8.94
N LEU A 12 -7.24 -11.75 9.07
CA LEU A 12 -8.08 -12.33 8.01
C LEU A 12 -8.11 -11.44 6.77
N ILE A 13 -8.09 -10.13 6.96
CA ILE A 13 -8.05 -9.19 5.84
C ILE A 13 -6.71 -9.31 5.12
N ARG A 14 -5.59 -9.33 5.85
CA ARG A 14 -4.27 -9.50 5.24
C ARG A 14 -4.17 -10.81 4.45
N ARG A 15 -4.66 -11.91 5.06
CA ARG A 15 -4.67 -13.21 4.38
C ARG A 15 -5.54 -13.18 3.12
N GLY A 16 -6.71 -12.56 3.21
CA GLY A 16 -7.62 -12.43 2.07
C GLY A 16 -6.98 -11.66 0.92
N ILE A 17 -6.33 -10.54 1.21
CA ILE A 17 -5.64 -9.75 0.20
C ILE A 17 -4.52 -10.57 -0.46
N LYS A 18 -3.71 -11.27 0.33
CA LYS A 18 -2.62 -12.12 -0.19
C LYS A 18 -3.15 -13.18 -1.15
N GLN A 19 -4.30 -13.79 -0.85
CA GLN A 19 -4.91 -14.80 -1.71
C GLN A 19 -5.41 -14.23 -3.04
N LEU A 20 -5.74 -12.93 -3.07
CA LEU A 20 -6.21 -12.27 -4.28
C LEU A 20 -5.09 -11.86 -5.24
N ILE A 21 -3.84 -11.90 -4.78
CA ILE A 21 -2.68 -11.45 -5.56
C ILE A 21 -2.06 -12.60 -6.33
N ASP A 22 -2.03 -12.46 -7.66
CA ASP A 22 -1.25 -13.34 -8.53
C ASP A 22 0.17 -12.76 -8.61
N LEU A 23 1.08 -13.34 -7.84
CA LEU A 23 2.42 -12.80 -7.67
C LEU A 23 3.17 -12.62 -8.99
N SER A 24 3.15 -13.63 -9.85
CA SER A 24 3.92 -13.56 -11.08
C SER A 24 3.35 -12.59 -12.10
N SER A 25 2.02 -12.59 -12.31
CA SER A 25 1.40 -11.68 -13.28
C SER A 25 1.46 -10.23 -12.83
N LEU A 26 1.49 -9.97 -11.52
CA LEU A 26 1.56 -8.62 -10.96
C LEU A 26 2.99 -8.17 -10.64
N GLN A 27 3.98 -9.02 -10.93
CA GLN A 27 5.41 -8.72 -10.74
C GLN A 27 5.79 -8.48 -9.28
N ILE A 28 5.11 -9.15 -8.35
CA ILE A 28 5.40 -9.09 -6.92
C ILE A 28 6.29 -10.26 -6.54
N GLY A 29 7.47 -9.95 -5.97
CA GLY A 29 8.43 -10.98 -5.56
C GLY A 29 8.32 -11.37 -4.09
N GLU A 30 7.95 -10.42 -3.24
CA GLU A 30 7.83 -10.64 -1.80
C GLU A 30 6.63 -9.87 -1.26
N ILE A 31 5.95 -10.46 -0.27
CA ILE A 31 4.89 -9.80 0.49
C ILE A 31 5.28 -9.80 1.96
N HIS A 32 5.29 -8.62 2.56
CA HIS A 32 5.52 -8.44 3.99
C HIS A 32 4.26 -7.90 4.64
N GLU A 33 3.98 -8.30 5.87
CA GLU A 33 2.78 -7.91 6.57
C GLU A 33 3.10 -7.11 7.82
N ALA A 34 2.19 -6.19 8.18
CA ALA A 34 2.25 -5.44 9.40
C ALA A 34 0.86 -5.35 10.00
N SER A 35 0.75 -5.48 11.32
CA SER A 35 -0.53 -5.44 12.03
C SER A 35 -0.78 -4.13 12.78
N THR A 36 0.24 -3.27 12.89
CA THR A 36 0.15 -1.97 13.56
C THR A 36 0.94 -0.93 12.76
N GLY A 37 0.70 0.34 13.05
CA GLY A 37 1.46 1.42 12.42
C GLY A 37 2.94 1.35 12.76
N GLU A 38 3.28 1.01 14.01
CA GLU A 38 4.67 0.88 14.44
C GLU A 38 5.37 -0.25 13.70
N GLU A 39 4.70 -1.41 13.58
CA GLU A 39 5.24 -2.55 12.84
C GLU A 39 5.40 -2.21 11.36
N ALA A 40 4.44 -1.48 10.78
CA ALA A 40 4.53 -1.06 9.39
C ALA A 40 5.79 -0.21 9.14
N LEU A 41 6.11 0.70 10.04
CA LEU A 41 7.32 1.51 9.92
C LEU A 41 8.58 0.67 10.05
N LYS A 42 8.60 -0.32 10.94
CA LYS A 42 9.74 -1.24 11.08
C LYS A 42 9.93 -2.10 9.83
N VAL A 43 8.84 -2.65 9.31
CA VAL A 43 8.87 -3.45 8.09
C VAL A 43 9.35 -2.58 6.91
N PHE A 44 8.87 -1.36 6.84
CA PHE A 44 9.29 -0.43 5.80
C PHE A 44 10.80 -0.15 5.86
N GLU A 45 11.34 0.10 7.04
CA GLU A 45 12.77 0.36 7.20
C GLU A 45 13.63 -0.86 6.87
N GLU A 46 13.17 -2.06 7.25
CA GLU A 46 13.93 -3.30 7.07
C GLU A 46 13.89 -3.78 5.62
N PHE A 47 12.73 -3.86 5.01
CA PHE A 47 12.55 -4.47 3.71
C PHE A 47 12.40 -3.47 2.56
N LYS A 48 12.11 -2.22 2.86
CA LYS A 48 11.97 -1.13 1.87
C LYS A 48 11.03 -1.51 0.72
N PRO A 49 9.77 -1.88 1.02
CA PRO A 49 8.82 -2.23 -0.04
C PRO A 49 8.55 -1.03 -0.95
N GLU A 50 8.45 -1.29 -2.23
CA GLU A 50 8.13 -0.24 -3.22
C GLU A 50 6.65 0.06 -3.29
N ILE A 51 5.80 -0.90 -2.85
CA ILE A 51 4.34 -0.80 -2.89
C ILE A 51 3.78 -1.10 -1.51
N VAL A 52 2.83 -0.28 -1.06
CA VAL A 52 2.20 -0.43 0.25
C VAL A 52 0.68 -0.36 0.11
N LEU A 53 -0.01 -1.36 0.66
CA LEU A 53 -1.45 -1.34 0.87
C LEU A 53 -1.67 -1.12 2.36
N MET A 54 -2.25 0.03 2.73
CA MET A 54 -2.30 0.51 4.10
C MET A 54 -3.73 0.76 4.56
N ASP A 55 -4.17 0.01 5.58
CA ASP A 55 -5.46 0.26 6.21
C ASP A 55 -5.41 1.57 7.01
N ILE A 56 -6.46 2.38 6.92
CA ILE A 56 -6.57 3.62 7.70
C ILE A 56 -6.77 3.31 9.17
N ASN A 57 -7.65 2.36 9.48
CA ASN A 57 -8.07 2.09 10.85
C ASN A 57 -7.16 1.10 11.55
N MET A 58 -6.04 1.59 12.08
CA MET A 58 -5.14 0.78 12.90
C MET A 58 -5.03 1.38 14.30
N PRO A 59 -4.81 0.54 15.35
CA PRO A 59 -4.66 1.03 16.70
C PRO A 59 -3.45 1.95 16.86
N LYS A 60 -3.55 2.94 17.77
CA LYS A 60 -2.50 3.89 18.16
C LYS A 60 -2.10 4.88 17.08
N ILE A 61 -1.57 4.41 15.96
CA ILE A 61 -1.16 5.26 14.83
C ILE A 61 -2.00 4.87 13.64
N ASP A 62 -2.79 5.79 13.10
CA ASP A 62 -3.63 5.50 11.93
C ASP A 62 -2.80 5.38 10.65
N GLY A 63 -3.40 4.75 9.63
CA GLY A 63 -2.71 4.48 8.38
C GLY A 63 -2.30 5.73 7.61
N LEU A 64 -3.05 6.84 7.75
CA LEU A 64 -2.68 8.09 7.07
C LEU A 64 -1.41 8.68 7.66
N SER A 65 -1.26 8.64 8.98
CA SER A 65 -0.05 9.12 9.65
C SER A 65 1.16 8.28 9.24
N VAL A 66 0.99 6.96 9.16
CA VAL A 66 2.06 6.05 8.71
C VAL A 66 2.43 6.35 7.25
N ALA A 67 1.43 6.51 6.38
CA ALA A 67 1.64 6.81 4.96
C ALA A 67 2.41 8.13 4.78
N LYS A 68 2.04 9.15 5.54
CA LYS A 68 2.73 10.44 5.53
C LYS A 68 4.20 10.27 5.90
N LYS A 69 4.49 9.49 6.93
CA LYS A 69 5.85 9.24 7.37
C LYS A 69 6.66 8.47 6.33
N ILE A 70 6.05 7.44 5.74
CA ILE A 70 6.70 6.68 4.65
C ILE A 70 7.05 7.60 3.49
N LYS A 71 6.12 8.45 3.07
CA LYS A 71 6.36 9.40 1.97
C LYS A 71 7.45 10.41 2.30
N SER A 72 7.61 10.77 3.57
CA SER A 72 8.70 11.67 3.98
C SER A 72 10.06 10.97 3.92
N ILE A 73 10.10 9.67 4.18
CA ILE A 73 11.34 8.87 4.11
C ILE A 73 11.68 8.56 2.65
N ASN A 74 10.70 8.11 1.87
CA ASN A 74 10.90 7.78 0.46
C ASN A 74 9.68 8.20 -0.36
N PRO A 75 9.71 9.38 -1.01
CA PRO A 75 8.59 9.87 -1.81
C PRO A 75 8.22 8.98 -3.00
N ASP A 76 9.13 8.10 -3.43
CA ASP A 76 8.90 7.23 -4.58
C ASP A 76 8.10 5.97 -4.23
N THR A 77 7.91 5.68 -2.94
CA THR A 77 7.08 4.55 -2.50
C THR A 77 5.64 4.79 -2.93
N LYS A 78 5.01 3.76 -3.53
CA LYS A 78 3.63 3.85 -4.00
C LYS A 78 2.70 3.28 -2.93
N ILE A 79 1.74 4.07 -2.50
CA ILE A 79 0.82 3.72 -1.42
C ILE A 79 -0.62 3.77 -1.90
N ALA A 80 -1.39 2.74 -1.61
CA ALA A 80 -2.84 2.75 -1.73
C ALA A 80 -3.44 2.55 -0.34
N ILE A 81 -4.40 3.38 0.01
CA ILE A 81 -5.07 3.33 1.31
C ILE A 81 -6.28 2.41 1.21
N ILE A 82 -6.47 1.56 2.21
CA ILE A 82 -7.63 0.69 2.34
C ILE A 82 -8.58 1.30 3.37
N THR A 83 -9.87 1.44 3.03
CA THR A 83 -10.84 2.04 3.93
C THR A 83 -12.15 1.26 3.89
N GLY A 84 -12.80 1.12 5.05
CA GLY A 84 -14.04 0.35 5.20
C GLY A 84 -15.32 1.13 4.93
N TYR A 85 -15.23 2.45 4.83
CA TYR A 85 -16.40 3.29 4.60
C TYR A 85 -16.08 4.41 3.64
N ASN A 86 -17.13 5.09 3.22
CA ASN A 86 -17.05 6.27 2.37
C ASN A 86 -16.48 7.45 3.16
N TYR A 87 -15.27 7.31 3.66
CA TYR A 87 -14.55 8.37 4.35
C TYR A 87 -13.95 9.32 3.30
N PHE A 88 -14.81 10.08 2.67
CA PHE A 88 -14.41 11.04 1.65
C PHE A 88 -13.32 11.99 2.16
N ASP A 89 -13.44 12.43 3.42
CA ASP A 89 -12.46 13.32 4.04
C ASP A 89 -11.09 12.66 4.19
N TYR A 90 -11.06 11.37 4.55
CA TYR A 90 -9.82 10.61 4.65
C TYR A 90 -9.18 10.42 3.28
N ALA A 91 -9.98 10.14 2.25
CA ALA A 91 -9.46 10.00 0.90
C ALA A 91 -8.84 11.31 0.40
N GLN A 92 -9.47 12.45 0.67
CA GLN A 92 -8.92 13.75 0.32
C GLN A 92 -7.60 14.02 1.04
N THR A 93 -7.53 13.71 2.33
CA THR A 93 -6.30 13.87 3.12
C THR A 93 -5.20 12.97 2.56
N ALA A 94 -5.53 11.73 2.20
CA ALA A 94 -4.58 10.78 1.62
C ALA A 94 -3.99 11.34 0.31
N ILE A 95 -4.81 11.90 -0.55
CA ILE A 95 -4.35 12.51 -1.80
C ILE A 95 -3.38 13.66 -1.52
N LYS A 96 -3.69 14.51 -0.53
CA LYS A 96 -2.80 15.62 -0.14
C LYS A 96 -1.45 15.13 0.39
N ILE A 97 -1.43 13.98 1.06
CA ILE A 97 -0.19 13.36 1.55
C ILE A 97 0.63 12.79 0.38
N GLY A 98 0.00 12.53 -0.75
CA GLY A 98 0.66 12.01 -1.93
C GLY A 98 0.48 10.52 -2.14
N VAL A 99 -0.51 9.87 -1.48
CA VAL A 99 -0.82 8.48 -1.78
C VAL A 99 -1.44 8.39 -3.17
N GLU A 100 -1.19 7.28 -3.85
CA GLU A 100 -1.53 7.12 -5.25
C GLU A 100 -3.01 6.78 -5.48
N ASP A 101 -3.61 6.05 -4.54
CA ASP A 101 -5.00 5.62 -4.71
C ASP A 101 -5.58 5.11 -3.39
N TYR A 102 -6.85 4.71 -3.42
CA TYR A 102 -7.52 4.08 -2.29
C TYR A 102 -8.39 2.92 -2.76
N ILE A 103 -8.66 1.98 -1.87
CA ILE A 103 -9.53 0.82 -2.11
C ILE A 103 -10.61 0.80 -1.04
N LEU A 104 -11.86 0.65 -1.44
CA LEU A 104 -13.00 0.53 -0.52
C LEU A 104 -13.23 -0.94 -0.17
N LYS A 105 -13.43 -1.25 1.11
CA LYS A 105 -13.88 -2.57 1.55
C LYS A 105 -15.37 -2.74 1.22
N PRO A 106 -15.83 -3.94 0.86
CA PRO A 106 -15.09 -5.20 0.73
C PRO A 106 -14.20 -5.22 -0.52
N ILE A 107 -13.01 -5.77 -0.35
CA ILE A 107 -11.99 -5.77 -1.40
C ILE A 107 -12.21 -6.95 -2.35
N SER A 108 -12.27 -6.69 -3.65
CA SER A 108 -12.38 -7.73 -4.68
C SER A 108 -11.02 -7.99 -5.32
N LYS A 109 -10.92 -9.14 -6.02
CA LYS A 109 -9.70 -9.47 -6.76
C LYS A 109 -9.40 -8.43 -7.83
N SER A 110 -10.42 -7.95 -8.54
CA SER A 110 -10.22 -6.92 -9.57
C SER A 110 -9.73 -5.61 -8.98
N ASP A 111 -10.23 -5.20 -7.81
CA ASP A 111 -9.76 -3.99 -7.13
C ASP A 111 -8.28 -4.06 -6.80
N VAL A 112 -7.85 -5.16 -6.20
CA VAL A 112 -6.44 -5.35 -5.83
C VAL A 112 -5.56 -5.41 -7.07
N SER A 113 -5.97 -6.18 -8.08
CA SER A 113 -5.19 -6.34 -9.31
C SER A 113 -5.04 -5.02 -10.04
N GLU A 114 -6.10 -4.26 -10.21
CA GLU A 114 -6.08 -2.96 -10.89
C GLU A 114 -5.16 -1.96 -10.18
N ILE A 115 -5.25 -1.92 -8.86
CA ILE A 115 -4.43 -1.02 -8.05
C ILE A 115 -2.95 -1.40 -8.17
N ILE A 116 -2.61 -2.68 -8.03
CA ILE A 116 -1.21 -3.11 -8.10
C ILE A 116 -0.65 -2.86 -9.50
N VAL A 117 -1.41 -3.15 -10.56
CA VAL A 117 -1.00 -2.85 -11.93
C VAL A 117 -0.70 -1.35 -12.09
N LYS A 118 -1.58 -0.50 -11.57
CA LYS A 118 -1.39 0.95 -11.61
C LYS A 118 -0.11 1.37 -10.89
N LEU A 119 0.13 0.86 -9.69
CA LEU A 119 1.30 1.23 -8.90
C LEU A 119 2.60 0.70 -9.54
N VAL A 120 2.59 -0.53 -10.04
CA VAL A 120 3.74 -1.09 -10.76
C VAL A 120 4.03 -0.29 -12.03
N SER A 121 3.01 0.09 -12.78
CA SER A 121 3.17 0.91 -13.99
C SER A 121 3.82 2.25 -13.67
N SER A 122 3.42 2.89 -12.57
CA SER A 122 4.03 4.14 -12.11
C SER A 122 5.51 3.95 -11.79
N LEU A 123 5.86 2.86 -11.11
CA LEU A 123 7.25 2.56 -10.78
C LEU A 123 8.09 2.30 -12.03
N GLN A 124 7.56 1.56 -12.98
CA GLN A 124 8.26 1.27 -14.24
C GLN A 124 8.50 2.55 -15.04
N LYS A 125 7.51 3.41 -15.10
CA LYS A 125 7.62 4.69 -15.81
C LYS A 125 8.69 5.57 -15.16
N GLU A 126 8.72 5.68 -13.85
CA GLU A 126 9.71 6.47 -13.13
C GLU A 126 11.13 5.95 -13.34
N ARG A 127 11.31 4.62 -13.36
CA ARG A 127 12.62 4.01 -13.66
C ARG A 127 13.07 4.36 -15.06
N LYS A 128 12.18 4.26 -16.03
CA LYS A 128 12.48 4.57 -17.42
C LYS A 128 12.87 6.05 -17.59
N ASP A 129 12.15 6.94 -16.91
CA ASP A 129 12.44 8.37 -16.95
C ASP A 129 13.82 8.68 -16.33
N LYS A 130 14.24 7.94 -15.31
CA LYS A 130 15.54 8.11 -14.67
C LYS A 130 16.71 7.58 -15.50
N GLU A 131 16.45 6.66 -16.41
CA GLU A 131 17.48 6.09 -17.29
C GLU A 131 17.81 6.99 -18.49
N ILE A 132 17.04 8.03 -18.71
CA ILE A 132 17.27 9.02 -19.75
C ILE A 132 18.16 10.13 -19.18
#